data_dc3f24be9fc168b86437edd86ffc0507
#
_entry.id   dc3f24be9fc168b86437edd86ffc0507
#
_cell.length_a   1.000
_cell.length_b   1.000
_cell.length_c   1.000
_cell.angle_alpha   90.00
_cell.angle_beta   90.00
_cell.angle_gamma   90.00
#
_symmetry.space_group_name_H-M   'P 1'
#
loop_
_entity.id
_entity.type
_entity.pdbx_description
1 polymer ?
#
loop_
_entity_poly.entity_id
_entity_poly.type
_entity_poly.pdbx_seq_one_letter_code
_entity_poly.pdbx_strand_id
1 'polypeptide(L)'
;LFIGMVSFPRSKQNSLLTMYDLPSEEVGEPGLPDEFHPLQALLLRKTFQPRRYWPERVLSAMDLNVYYDVQHPLWYKRPDWFGVVGVSCLYEEQDLRWSYVIWQEKVSPIIVVELLSPGTEAEELGQTVRQANEPPTKWEVYEQILQVPYYVVYDRYEHQFRAFHVERDRANPAKPYRYQALALPDKRLWLQELELGLGVWQGNYDGYDGLWLRFYQASGL
;
A
#
# COMPACT_ATOMS: atom_id res chain seq x y z
N LEU A 1 36.39 -0.19 25.10
CA LEU A 1 35.41 -1.08 25.74
C LEU A 1 35.09 -2.19 24.73
N PHE A 2 35.60 -3.40 24.97
CA PHE A 2 35.28 -4.59 24.18
C PHE A 2 33.89 -5.08 24.62
N ILE A 3 32.91 -5.05 23.72
CA ILE A 3 31.65 -5.73 23.94
C ILE A 3 31.91 -7.21 23.65
N GLY A 4 31.95 -8.02 24.72
CA GLY A 4 32.12 -9.45 24.59
C GLY A 4 30.96 -10.08 23.88
N MET A 5 31.23 -10.73 22.73
CA MET A 5 30.31 -11.65 22.13
C MET A 5 29.99 -12.76 23.11
N VAL A 6 28.74 -12.85 23.55
CA VAL A 6 28.26 -13.99 24.32
C VAL A 6 28.16 -15.19 23.37
N SER A 7 29.12 -16.09 23.44
CA SER A 7 29.09 -17.37 22.73
C SER A 7 28.22 -18.33 23.51
N PHE A 8 27.06 -18.71 22.99
CA PHE A 8 26.26 -19.78 23.55
C PHE A 8 26.87 -21.14 23.17
N PRO A 9 27.03 -22.09 24.14
CA PRO A 9 27.58 -23.41 23.83
C PRO A 9 26.62 -24.18 22.93
N ARG A 10 27.11 -24.69 21.80
CA ARG A 10 26.43 -25.68 20.98
C ARG A 10 26.30 -27.00 21.74
N SER A 11 25.20 -27.20 22.45
CA SER A 11 24.80 -28.51 22.97
C SER A 11 23.65 -29.04 22.13
N LYS A 12 23.79 -30.30 21.74
CA LYS A 12 22.89 -31.21 21.03
C LYS A 12 21.44 -30.72 20.86
N GLN A 13 21.11 -30.40 19.61
CA GLN A 13 19.83 -30.57 18.90
C GLN A 13 18.52 -30.43 19.71
N ASN A 14 18.26 -29.27 20.22
CA ASN A 14 16.96 -28.63 20.05
C ASN A 14 17.27 -27.34 19.28
N SER A 15 17.03 -27.34 17.99
CA SER A 15 17.09 -26.09 17.22
C SER A 15 16.07 -25.15 17.86
N LEU A 16 16.55 -24.04 18.43
CA LEU A 16 15.67 -23.02 18.92
C LEU A 16 14.80 -22.55 17.74
N LEU A 17 13.55 -22.26 18.03
CA LEU A 17 12.65 -21.68 17.03
C LEU A 17 13.23 -20.37 16.52
N THR A 18 13.11 -20.16 15.23
CA THR A 18 13.54 -18.94 14.53
C THR A 18 12.34 -18.09 14.16
N MET A 19 12.56 -16.90 13.60
CA MET A 19 11.49 -16.06 13.09
C MET A 19 10.60 -16.74 12.04
N TYR A 20 11.09 -17.78 11.37
CA TYR A 20 10.32 -18.56 10.40
C TYR A 20 9.41 -19.61 11.02
N ASP A 21 9.64 -19.97 12.27
CA ASP A 21 8.92 -21.00 13.01
C ASP A 21 7.90 -20.40 13.98
N LEU A 22 8.05 -19.11 14.29
CA LEU A 22 7.20 -18.41 15.25
C LEU A 22 6.03 -17.72 14.51
N PRO A 23 4.80 -17.79 15.06
CA PRO A 23 3.69 -17.05 14.50
C PRO A 23 3.96 -15.55 14.59
N SER A 24 3.74 -14.84 13.50
CA SER A 24 3.83 -13.37 13.42
C SER A 24 2.44 -12.73 13.34
N GLU A 25 1.38 -13.54 13.36
CA GLU A 25 0.00 -13.10 13.33
C GLU A 25 -0.73 -13.56 14.58
N GLU A 26 -1.61 -12.72 15.10
CA GLU A 26 -2.61 -13.16 16.08
C GLU A 26 -3.83 -13.75 15.37
N VAL A 27 -4.52 -14.66 16.06
CA VAL A 27 -5.72 -15.32 15.52
C VAL A 27 -6.80 -14.27 15.26
N GLY A 28 -7.16 -14.08 13.97
CA GLY A 28 -8.17 -13.10 13.54
C GLY A 28 -7.61 -11.75 13.06
N GLU A 29 -6.30 -11.54 13.12
CA GLU A 29 -5.61 -10.38 12.55
C GLU A 29 -4.64 -10.84 11.44
N PRO A 30 -5.12 -11.02 10.21
CA PRO A 30 -4.25 -11.40 9.11
C PRO A 30 -3.35 -10.24 8.69
N GLY A 31 -2.10 -10.53 8.44
CA GLY A 31 -1.08 -9.59 8.02
C GLY A 31 0.15 -9.64 8.92
N LEU A 32 1.30 -9.91 8.32
CA LEU A 32 2.57 -10.00 9.04
C LEU A 32 3.06 -8.61 9.40
N PRO A 33 3.17 -8.21 10.67
CA PRO A 33 3.96 -7.06 11.07
C PRO A 33 5.44 -7.40 10.90
N ASP A 34 5.99 -7.21 9.71
CA ASP A 34 7.41 -7.39 9.44
C ASP A 34 8.12 -6.05 9.19
N GLU A 35 9.44 -6.04 9.24
CA GLU A 35 10.24 -4.81 8.99
C GLU A 35 10.12 -4.30 7.54
N PHE A 36 9.73 -5.17 6.61
CA PHE A 36 9.61 -4.77 5.20
C PHE A 36 8.47 -3.78 4.97
N HIS A 37 7.30 -4.01 5.57
CA HIS A 37 6.13 -3.16 5.35
C HIS A 37 6.40 -1.68 5.65
N PRO A 38 6.90 -1.29 6.84
CA PRO A 38 7.19 0.11 7.12
C PRO A 38 8.33 0.66 6.25
N LEU A 39 9.37 -0.11 5.97
CA LEU A 39 10.48 0.34 5.12
C LEU A 39 10.02 0.56 3.68
N GLN A 40 9.27 -0.38 3.12
CA GLN A 40 8.72 -0.26 1.77
C GLN A 40 7.76 0.92 1.64
N ALA A 41 6.85 1.09 2.60
CA ALA A 41 5.93 2.22 2.62
C ALA A 41 6.66 3.57 2.79
N LEU A 42 7.72 3.61 3.60
CA LEU A 42 8.56 4.80 3.76
C LEU A 42 9.33 5.15 2.47
N LEU A 43 9.81 4.15 1.73
CA LEU A 43 10.45 4.36 0.43
C LEU A 43 9.45 4.95 -0.58
N LEU A 44 8.23 4.42 -0.65
CA LEU A 44 7.16 4.98 -1.47
C LEU A 44 6.89 6.43 -1.07
N ARG A 45 6.76 6.71 0.22
CA ARG A 45 6.55 8.08 0.74
C ARG A 45 7.65 9.03 0.32
N LYS A 46 8.91 8.63 0.40
CA LYS A 46 10.07 9.47 0.03
C LYS A 46 10.17 9.71 -1.47
N THR A 47 9.75 8.76 -2.28
CA THR A 47 9.89 8.82 -3.73
C THR A 47 8.64 9.34 -4.45
N PHE A 48 7.48 9.41 -3.77
CA PHE A 48 6.26 9.98 -4.34
C PHE A 48 6.35 11.51 -4.44
N GLN A 49 6.91 11.99 -5.55
CA GLN A 49 7.15 13.40 -5.83
C GLN A 49 6.61 13.78 -7.21
N PRO A 50 5.29 13.84 -7.38
CA PRO A 50 4.66 14.17 -8.66
C PRO A 50 4.93 15.63 -9.02
N ARG A 51 5.65 15.86 -10.11
CA ARG A 51 6.12 17.22 -10.51
C ARG A 51 5.02 18.19 -10.90
N ARG A 52 3.83 17.70 -11.26
CA ARG A 52 2.67 18.54 -11.63
C ARG A 52 2.05 19.25 -10.43
N TYR A 53 2.44 18.88 -9.22
CA TYR A 53 1.85 19.40 -7.99
C TYR A 53 2.92 20.01 -7.10
N TRP A 54 2.57 21.10 -6.42
CA TRP A 54 3.41 21.66 -5.39
C TRP A 54 3.55 20.69 -4.23
N PRO A 55 4.75 20.55 -3.62
CA PRO A 55 4.96 19.59 -2.53
C PRO A 55 3.97 19.74 -1.38
N GLU A 56 3.56 20.97 -1.07
CA GLU A 56 2.58 21.28 -0.02
C GLU A 56 1.16 20.81 -0.38
N ARG A 57 0.92 20.45 -1.64
CA ARG A 57 -0.36 19.94 -2.15
C ARG A 57 -0.30 18.46 -2.51
N VAL A 58 0.65 17.74 -1.91
CA VAL A 58 0.83 16.31 -2.07
C VAL A 58 0.84 15.66 -0.70
N LEU A 59 -0.13 14.80 -0.43
CA LEU A 59 -0.16 13.93 0.73
C LEU A 59 0.36 12.56 0.33
N SER A 60 1.33 12.06 1.09
CA SER A 60 1.83 10.70 1.02
C SER A 60 1.72 10.09 2.41
N ALA A 61 0.83 9.14 2.58
CA ALA A 61 0.52 8.55 3.86
C ALA A 61 0.74 7.03 3.84
N MET A 62 1.05 6.47 4.99
CA MET A 62 1.21 5.04 5.18
C MET A 62 0.54 4.63 6.49
N ASP A 63 -0.05 3.44 6.50
CA ASP A 63 -0.71 2.85 7.68
C ASP A 63 -1.71 3.81 8.36
N LEU A 64 -2.44 4.58 7.56
CA LEU A 64 -3.39 5.59 8.01
C LEU A 64 -4.81 5.19 7.65
N ASN A 65 -5.74 5.22 8.61
CA ASN A 65 -7.13 4.90 8.37
C ASN A 65 -7.78 5.86 7.37
N VAL A 66 -8.41 5.31 6.34
CA VAL A 66 -9.23 6.03 5.36
C VAL A 66 -10.70 5.74 5.65
N TYR A 67 -11.40 6.73 6.21
CA TYR A 67 -12.85 6.67 6.46
C TYR A 67 -13.59 7.10 5.20
N TYR A 68 -14.44 6.23 4.66
CA TYR A 68 -15.01 6.39 3.33
C TYR A 68 -16.54 6.53 3.28
N ASP A 69 -17.26 6.23 4.37
CA ASP A 69 -18.72 6.26 4.40
C ASP A 69 -19.25 7.06 5.60
N VAL A 70 -19.83 8.22 5.34
CA VAL A 70 -20.41 9.09 6.38
C VAL A 70 -21.63 8.46 7.08
N GLN A 71 -22.31 7.52 6.44
CA GLN A 71 -23.45 6.81 7.04
C GLN A 71 -22.98 5.69 7.99
N HIS A 72 -21.77 5.19 7.78
CA HIS A 72 -21.11 4.21 8.64
C HIS A 72 -19.76 4.77 9.12
N PRO A 73 -19.75 5.75 10.02
CA PRO A 73 -18.56 6.54 10.35
C PRO A 73 -17.45 5.77 11.07
N LEU A 74 -17.69 4.51 11.41
CA LEU A 74 -16.66 3.62 11.95
C LEU A 74 -16.08 2.67 10.90
N TRP A 75 -16.58 2.70 9.66
CA TRP A 75 -16.01 1.91 8.58
C TRP A 75 -14.82 2.60 7.95
N TYR A 76 -13.71 1.92 7.92
CA TYR A 76 -12.47 2.40 7.31
C TYR A 76 -11.73 1.28 6.59
N LYS A 77 -10.80 1.66 5.73
CA LYS A 77 -9.72 0.81 5.23
C LYS A 77 -8.39 1.45 5.62
N ARG A 78 -7.38 0.62 5.85
CA ARG A 78 -6.05 1.07 6.21
C ARG A 78 -5.06 0.51 5.19
N PRO A 79 -4.80 1.29 4.11
CA PRO A 79 -3.80 0.92 3.12
C PRO A 79 -2.39 0.93 3.71
N ASP A 80 -1.52 0.04 3.24
CA ASP A 80 -0.11 0.09 3.61
C ASP A 80 0.52 1.41 3.18
N TRP A 81 0.13 1.89 1.99
CA TRP A 81 0.51 3.23 1.52
C TRP A 81 -0.53 3.80 0.55
N PHE A 82 -0.72 5.12 0.59
CA PHE A 82 -1.50 5.83 -0.42
C PHE A 82 -1.00 7.25 -0.69
N GLY A 83 -1.26 7.73 -1.91
CA GLY A 83 -0.94 9.07 -2.37
C GLY A 83 -2.18 9.86 -2.74
N VAL A 84 -2.23 11.13 -2.34
CA VAL A 84 -3.28 12.08 -2.69
C VAL A 84 -2.63 13.34 -3.25
N VAL A 85 -3.21 13.89 -4.30
CA VAL A 85 -2.75 15.16 -4.89
C VAL A 85 -3.86 16.20 -4.85
N GLY A 86 -3.48 17.46 -4.77
CA GLY A 86 -4.43 18.57 -4.70
C GLY A 86 -4.94 18.91 -3.29
N VAL A 87 -4.52 18.15 -2.28
CA VAL A 87 -4.81 18.43 -0.86
C VAL A 87 -3.58 18.95 -0.15
N SER A 88 -3.75 19.68 0.94
CA SER A 88 -2.61 20.06 1.78
C SER A 88 -1.92 18.82 2.36
N CYS A 89 -0.60 18.82 2.44
CA CYS A 89 0.16 17.78 3.15
C CYS A 89 -0.16 17.73 4.66
N LEU A 90 -0.64 18.84 5.22
CA LEU A 90 -1.11 18.94 6.60
C LEU A 90 -2.63 19.06 6.66
N TYR A 91 -3.23 18.53 7.70
CA TYR A 91 -4.64 18.73 8.01
C TYR A 91 -4.87 20.20 8.40
N GLU A 92 -5.83 20.86 7.72
CA GLU A 92 -6.11 22.29 7.89
C GLU A 92 -4.87 23.19 7.83
N GLU A 93 -3.82 22.75 7.08
CA GLU A 93 -2.54 23.44 6.92
C GLU A 93 -1.72 23.62 8.24
N GLN A 94 -2.08 22.87 9.29
CA GLN A 94 -1.51 23.08 10.64
C GLN A 94 -0.96 21.81 11.27
N ASP A 95 -1.62 20.65 11.12
CA ASP A 95 -1.28 19.47 11.92
C ASP A 95 -1.16 18.20 11.07
N LEU A 96 -0.58 17.16 11.65
CA LEU A 96 -0.55 15.84 11.05
C LEU A 96 -1.92 15.18 11.17
N ARG A 97 -2.32 14.43 10.16
CA ARG A 97 -3.59 13.68 10.17
C ARG A 97 -3.50 12.46 11.09
N TRP A 98 -4.52 12.26 11.89
CA TRP A 98 -4.72 11.02 12.64
C TRP A 98 -5.49 9.98 11.80
N SER A 99 -6.20 10.44 10.78
CA SER A 99 -6.90 9.62 9.79
C SER A 99 -7.20 10.47 8.55
N TYR A 100 -7.51 9.81 7.44
CA TYR A 100 -7.95 10.46 6.20
C TYR A 100 -9.46 10.29 6.05
N VAL A 101 -10.22 11.38 6.19
CA VAL A 101 -11.68 11.37 6.22
C VAL A 101 -12.23 11.92 4.91
N ILE A 102 -12.74 11.05 4.04
CA ILE A 102 -13.13 11.38 2.67
C ILE A 102 -14.20 12.49 2.62
N TRP A 103 -15.18 12.47 3.52
CA TRP A 103 -16.23 13.51 3.51
C TRP A 103 -15.75 14.88 4.00
N GLN A 104 -14.60 14.96 4.67
CA GLN A 104 -13.95 16.23 5.04
C GLN A 104 -13.01 16.70 3.92
N GLU A 105 -12.13 15.84 3.48
CA GLU A 105 -11.10 16.14 2.47
C GLU A 105 -11.67 16.32 1.05
N LYS A 106 -12.78 15.61 0.74
CA LYS A 106 -13.51 15.63 -0.55
C LYS A 106 -12.67 15.22 -1.75
N VAL A 107 -11.55 14.59 -1.52
CA VAL A 107 -10.62 14.08 -2.54
C VAL A 107 -10.27 12.65 -2.19
N SER A 108 -10.44 11.74 -3.14
CA SER A 108 -9.99 10.35 -3.01
C SER A 108 -8.48 10.23 -3.27
N PRO A 109 -7.82 9.21 -2.73
CA PRO A 109 -6.47 8.85 -3.16
C PRO A 109 -6.40 8.67 -4.67
N ILE A 110 -5.31 9.14 -5.30
CA ILE A 110 -5.04 8.90 -6.72
C ILE A 110 -4.41 7.52 -6.92
N ILE A 111 -3.73 7.04 -5.91
CA ILE A 111 -3.08 5.73 -5.92
C ILE A 111 -3.09 5.12 -4.52
N VAL A 112 -3.34 3.82 -4.46
CA VAL A 112 -3.20 2.98 -3.26
C VAL A 112 -2.23 1.86 -3.59
N VAL A 113 -1.34 1.54 -2.66
CA VAL A 113 -0.42 0.40 -2.73
C VAL A 113 -0.63 -0.48 -1.51
N GLU A 114 -0.91 -1.75 -1.76
CA GLU A 114 -0.96 -2.80 -0.74
C GLU A 114 0.26 -3.73 -0.90
N LEU A 115 0.81 -4.13 0.22
CA LEU A 115 1.96 -5.03 0.30
C LEU A 115 1.46 -6.41 0.72
N LEU A 116 1.62 -7.40 -0.15
CA LEU A 116 1.12 -8.74 0.16
C LEU A 116 1.86 -9.35 1.35
N SER A 117 1.05 -9.83 2.28
CA SER A 117 1.45 -10.76 3.33
C SER A 117 0.91 -12.16 3.04
N PRO A 118 1.52 -13.22 3.55
CA PRO A 118 0.94 -14.55 3.47
C PRO A 118 -0.50 -14.55 4.00
N GLY A 119 -1.46 -15.06 3.19
CA GLY A 119 -2.87 -15.13 3.57
C GLY A 119 -3.74 -13.93 3.20
N THR A 120 -3.20 -12.77 2.80
CA THR A 120 -3.99 -11.59 2.42
C THR A 120 -4.30 -11.50 0.92
N GLU A 121 -3.70 -12.34 0.09
CA GLU A 121 -3.79 -12.26 -1.38
C GLU A 121 -5.24 -12.25 -1.89
N ALA A 122 -6.11 -13.07 -1.33
CA ALA A 122 -7.51 -13.15 -1.76
C ALA A 122 -8.26 -11.82 -1.55
N GLU A 123 -8.01 -11.12 -0.46
CA GLU A 123 -8.62 -9.82 -0.18
C GLU A 123 -8.04 -8.74 -1.09
N GLU A 124 -6.71 -8.68 -1.19
CA GLU A 124 -6.00 -7.65 -1.95
C GLU A 124 -6.25 -7.77 -3.48
N LEU A 125 -6.57 -8.96 -3.98
CA LEU A 125 -6.90 -9.20 -5.38
C LEU A 125 -8.39 -9.28 -5.68
N GLY A 126 -9.25 -8.91 -4.72
CA GLY A 126 -10.69 -8.86 -4.92
C GLY A 126 -11.37 -10.22 -5.07
N GLN A 127 -10.76 -11.27 -4.54
CA GLN A 127 -11.29 -12.64 -4.60
C GLN A 127 -12.13 -12.98 -3.36
N THR A 128 -12.08 -12.15 -2.33
CA THR A 128 -12.89 -12.33 -1.11
C THR A 128 -14.34 -11.99 -1.39
N VAL A 129 -15.25 -12.90 -1.01
CA VAL A 129 -16.69 -12.70 -1.10
C VAL A 129 -17.18 -12.12 0.21
N ARG A 130 -17.76 -10.91 0.12
CA ARG A 130 -18.38 -10.22 1.26
C ARG A 130 -19.61 -10.98 1.76
N GLN A 131 -19.72 -11.11 3.07
CA GLN A 131 -20.96 -11.60 3.69
C GLN A 131 -21.98 -10.47 3.90
N ALA A 132 -23.26 -10.83 4.08
CA ALA A 132 -24.31 -9.86 4.35
C ALA A 132 -24.04 -9.14 5.69
N ASN A 133 -24.16 -7.82 5.68
CA ASN A 133 -23.93 -6.91 6.84
C ASN A 133 -22.46 -6.69 7.25
N GLU A 134 -21.49 -7.20 6.51
CA GLU A 134 -20.09 -6.84 6.70
C GLU A 134 -19.74 -5.55 5.95
N PRO A 135 -18.73 -4.79 6.42
CA PRO A 135 -18.19 -3.68 5.65
C PRO A 135 -17.73 -4.14 4.25
N PRO A 136 -17.82 -3.30 3.22
CA PRO A 136 -17.27 -3.62 1.90
C PRO A 136 -15.80 -4.05 1.99
N THR A 137 -15.37 -4.96 1.11
CA THR A 137 -13.96 -5.39 1.00
C THR A 137 -13.06 -4.20 0.62
N LYS A 138 -11.73 -4.32 0.79
CA LYS A 138 -10.78 -3.31 0.32
C LYS A 138 -10.99 -3.01 -1.16
N TRP A 139 -11.08 -4.07 -1.98
CA TRP A 139 -11.31 -3.96 -3.42
C TRP A 139 -12.59 -3.17 -3.76
N GLU A 140 -13.72 -3.52 -3.11
CA GLU A 140 -14.99 -2.81 -3.34
C GLU A 140 -14.92 -1.33 -2.93
N VAL A 141 -14.24 -1.03 -1.82
CA VAL A 141 -14.07 0.36 -1.37
C VAL A 141 -13.24 1.15 -2.38
N TYR A 142 -12.10 0.62 -2.81
CA TYR A 142 -11.21 1.36 -3.71
C TYR A 142 -11.78 1.47 -5.12
N GLU A 143 -12.42 0.41 -5.62
CA GLU A 143 -12.99 0.37 -6.96
C GLU A 143 -14.30 1.17 -7.08
N GLN A 144 -15.30 0.87 -6.21
CA GLN A 144 -16.67 1.36 -6.38
C GLN A 144 -16.95 2.65 -5.61
N ILE A 145 -16.41 2.79 -4.40
CA ILE A 145 -16.75 3.90 -3.49
C ILE A 145 -15.79 5.06 -3.70
N LEU A 146 -14.49 4.82 -3.55
CA LEU A 146 -13.46 5.86 -3.69
C LEU A 146 -13.03 6.09 -5.13
N GLN A 147 -13.24 5.11 -6.00
CA GLN A 147 -12.84 5.15 -7.42
C GLN A 147 -11.38 5.54 -7.56
N VAL A 148 -10.51 4.88 -6.76
CA VAL A 148 -9.08 5.14 -6.76
C VAL A 148 -8.52 4.84 -8.16
N PRO A 149 -7.94 5.82 -8.87
CA PRO A 149 -7.48 5.63 -10.23
C PRO A 149 -6.49 4.47 -10.39
N TYR A 150 -5.51 4.38 -9.49
CA TYR A 150 -4.48 3.36 -9.55
C TYR A 150 -4.46 2.53 -8.27
N TYR A 151 -4.67 1.24 -8.41
CA TYR A 151 -4.53 0.27 -7.32
C TYR A 151 -3.36 -0.66 -7.63
N VAL A 152 -2.44 -0.79 -6.69
CA VAL A 152 -1.21 -1.55 -6.87
C VAL A 152 -1.06 -2.54 -5.73
N VAL A 153 -0.68 -3.77 -6.07
CA VAL A 153 -0.40 -4.83 -5.12
C VAL A 153 1.02 -5.32 -5.36
N TYR A 154 1.88 -5.28 -4.36
CA TYR A 154 3.28 -5.71 -4.44
C TYR A 154 3.54 -6.93 -3.57
N ASP A 155 4.05 -7.99 -4.24
CA ASP A 155 4.49 -9.23 -3.61
C ASP A 155 6.01 -9.27 -3.56
N ARG A 156 6.58 -9.14 -2.36
CA ARG A 156 8.04 -9.18 -2.16
C ARG A 156 8.62 -10.58 -2.34
N TYR A 157 7.85 -11.64 -2.10
CA TYR A 157 8.33 -13.01 -2.15
C TYR A 157 8.42 -13.51 -3.60
N GLU A 158 7.40 -13.22 -4.39
CA GLU A 158 7.36 -13.54 -5.82
C GLU A 158 8.01 -12.44 -6.68
N HIS A 159 8.44 -11.34 -6.07
CA HIS A 159 8.99 -10.16 -6.75
C HIS A 159 8.08 -9.65 -7.88
N GLN A 160 6.78 -9.73 -7.65
CA GLN A 160 5.76 -9.30 -8.58
C GLN A 160 5.04 -8.05 -8.06
N PHE A 161 4.78 -7.15 -8.99
CA PHE A 161 3.84 -6.11 -8.71
C PHE A 161 2.73 -6.14 -9.78
N ARG A 162 1.51 -5.98 -9.33
CA ARG A 162 0.30 -5.94 -10.16
C ARG A 162 -0.28 -4.56 -10.02
N ALA A 163 -0.72 -3.98 -11.13
CA ALA A 163 -1.35 -2.67 -11.12
C ALA A 163 -2.67 -2.72 -11.87
N PHE A 164 -3.62 -1.97 -11.36
CA PHE A 164 -4.96 -1.87 -11.89
C PHE A 164 -5.34 -0.42 -12.05
N HIS A 165 -6.10 -0.12 -13.10
CA HIS A 165 -6.68 1.20 -13.33
C HIS A 165 -8.19 1.10 -13.28
N VAL A 166 -8.85 2.03 -12.61
CA VAL A 166 -10.30 2.06 -12.53
C VAL A 166 -10.90 2.60 -13.84
N GLU A 167 -11.84 1.86 -14.39
CA GLU A 167 -12.57 2.24 -15.59
C GLU A 167 -14.07 2.18 -15.35
N ARG A 168 -14.81 2.96 -16.12
CA ARG A 168 -16.27 2.92 -16.04
C ARG A 168 -16.83 1.73 -16.80
N ASP A 169 -17.50 0.84 -16.09
CA ASP A 169 -18.23 -0.29 -16.68
C ASP A 169 -19.68 0.10 -17.00
N ARG A 170 -19.92 0.44 -18.26
CA ARG A 170 -21.26 0.81 -18.75
C ARG A 170 -22.21 -0.37 -18.86
N ALA A 171 -21.69 -1.60 -18.88
CA ALA A 171 -22.48 -2.80 -19.00
C ALA A 171 -23.08 -3.26 -17.67
N ASN A 172 -22.52 -2.81 -16.53
CA ASN A 172 -22.97 -3.20 -15.20
C ASN A 172 -23.38 -1.97 -14.35
N PRO A 173 -24.63 -1.49 -14.45
CA PRO A 173 -25.09 -0.33 -13.67
C PRO A 173 -25.04 -0.51 -12.16
N ALA A 174 -25.07 -1.75 -11.65
CA ALA A 174 -25.00 -2.05 -10.22
C ALA A 174 -23.57 -1.91 -9.67
N LYS A 175 -22.56 -2.12 -10.52
CA LYS A 175 -21.15 -1.91 -10.23
C LYS A 175 -20.52 -1.09 -11.36
N PRO A 176 -20.72 0.24 -11.38
CA PRO A 176 -20.41 1.09 -12.53
C PRO A 176 -18.91 1.31 -12.77
N TYR A 177 -18.06 0.80 -11.92
CA TYR A 177 -16.61 0.90 -12.04
C TYR A 177 -15.98 -0.49 -12.00
N ARG A 178 -14.83 -0.64 -12.66
CA ARG A 178 -14.10 -1.89 -12.71
C ARG A 178 -12.61 -1.64 -12.81
N TYR A 179 -11.83 -2.36 -12.01
CA TYR A 179 -10.40 -2.40 -12.16
C TYR A 179 -9.98 -3.25 -13.37
N GLN A 180 -9.23 -2.63 -14.28
CA GLN A 180 -8.57 -3.30 -15.40
C GLN A 180 -7.09 -3.47 -15.07
N ALA A 181 -6.60 -4.71 -15.23
CA ALA A 181 -5.18 -4.98 -15.05
C ALA A 181 -4.36 -4.25 -16.11
N LEU A 182 -3.31 -3.59 -15.68
CA LEU A 182 -2.39 -2.86 -16.54
C LEU A 182 -1.21 -3.75 -16.94
N ALA A 183 -0.76 -3.61 -18.20
CA ALA A 183 0.49 -4.21 -18.65
C ALA A 183 1.67 -3.46 -18.00
N LEU A 184 2.66 -4.22 -17.52
CA LEU A 184 3.83 -3.69 -16.81
C LEU A 184 5.12 -4.09 -17.53
N PRO A 185 5.41 -3.49 -18.69
CA PRO A 185 6.66 -3.76 -19.39
C PRO A 185 7.84 -3.44 -18.46
N ASP A 186 8.81 -4.35 -18.42
CA ASP A 186 10.01 -4.25 -17.56
C ASP A 186 9.70 -4.00 -16.08
N LYS A 187 8.56 -4.50 -15.58
CA LYS A 187 8.06 -4.27 -14.22
C LYS A 187 7.98 -2.77 -13.90
N ARG A 188 7.45 -1.98 -14.83
CA ARG A 188 7.30 -0.53 -14.71
C ARG A 188 5.91 -0.07 -15.13
N LEU A 189 5.40 0.94 -14.46
CA LEU A 189 4.15 1.63 -14.74
C LEU A 189 4.43 3.13 -14.85
N TRP A 190 3.94 3.76 -15.92
CA TRP A 190 3.94 5.21 -16.03
C TRP A 190 2.57 5.77 -15.68
N LEU A 191 2.52 6.64 -14.68
CA LEU A 191 1.33 7.32 -14.19
C LEU A 191 1.25 8.69 -14.86
N GLN A 192 0.51 8.76 -15.97
CA GLN A 192 0.48 9.92 -16.85
C GLN A 192 0.03 11.20 -16.13
N GLU A 193 -0.98 11.11 -15.26
CA GLU A 193 -1.54 12.24 -14.52
C GLU A 193 -0.55 12.84 -13.50
N LEU A 194 0.37 12.01 -13.03
CA LEU A 194 1.39 12.38 -12.05
C LEU A 194 2.73 12.74 -12.68
N GLU A 195 2.94 12.39 -13.97
CA GLU A 195 4.24 12.44 -14.64
C GLU A 195 5.32 11.70 -13.84
N LEU A 196 4.94 10.55 -13.30
CA LEU A 196 5.75 9.78 -12.37
C LEU A 196 5.66 8.29 -12.74
N GLY A 197 6.78 7.61 -12.72
CA GLY A 197 6.82 6.17 -12.88
C GLY A 197 6.79 5.45 -11.54
N LEU A 198 6.27 4.23 -11.53
CA LEU A 198 6.36 3.28 -10.43
C LEU A 198 6.97 1.99 -10.94
N GLY A 199 7.93 1.42 -10.23
CA GLY A 199 8.57 0.19 -10.67
C GLY A 199 9.45 -0.45 -9.62
N VAL A 200 9.82 -1.70 -9.92
CA VAL A 200 10.73 -2.48 -9.06
C VAL A 200 12.17 -2.04 -9.30
N TRP A 201 12.87 -1.79 -8.23
CA TRP A 201 14.27 -1.37 -8.20
C TRP A 201 15.10 -2.32 -7.32
N GLN A 202 16.20 -2.82 -7.89
CA GLN A 202 17.20 -3.57 -7.14
C GLN A 202 18.19 -2.59 -6.52
N GLY A 203 18.30 -2.59 -5.20
CA GLY A 203 19.24 -1.70 -4.53
C GLY A 203 19.25 -1.84 -3.02
N ASN A 204 20.17 -1.09 -2.40
CA ASN A 204 20.27 -0.99 -0.95
C ASN A 204 19.36 0.11 -0.44
N TYR A 205 18.46 -0.23 0.46
CA TYR A 205 17.64 0.72 1.18
C TYR A 205 17.67 0.39 2.67
N ASP A 206 18.05 1.36 3.47
CA ASP A 206 18.20 1.27 4.92
C ASP A 206 19.07 0.09 5.40
N GLY A 207 20.14 -0.20 4.66
CA GLY A 207 21.09 -1.27 4.96
C GLY A 207 20.70 -2.66 4.43
N TYR A 208 19.55 -2.79 3.77
CA TYR A 208 19.09 -4.06 3.19
C TYR A 208 19.15 -4.01 1.65
N ASP A 209 19.86 -4.98 1.05
CA ASP A 209 19.92 -5.17 -0.39
C ASP A 209 18.74 -6.03 -0.85
N GLY A 210 17.85 -5.43 -1.64
CA GLY A 210 16.62 -6.12 -2.04
C GLY A 210 15.96 -5.53 -3.29
N LEU A 211 14.83 -6.13 -3.63
CA LEU A 211 13.93 -5.60 -4.66
C LEU A 211 12.85 -4.77 -3.98
N TRP A 212 12.81 -3.50 -4.32
CA TRP A 212 11.94 -2.51 -3.74
C TRP A 212 11.01 -1.91 -4.79
N LEU A 213 9.78 -1.63 -4.43
CA LEU A 213 8.88 -0.81 -5.24
C LEU A 213 9.12 0.67 -4.93
N ARG A 214 9.38 1.49 -5.95
CA ARG A 214 9.59 2.92 -5.77
C ARG A 214 9.09 3.75 -6.94
N PHE A 215 8.84 5.02 -6.68
CA PHE A 215 8.58 5.98 -7.75
C PHE A 215 9.89 6.45 -8.40
N TYR A 216 9.79 6.84 -9.69
CA TYR A 216 10.91 7.38 -10.46
C TYR A 216 10.43 8.45 -11.44
N GLN A 217 11.35 9.34 -11.82
CA GLN A 217 11.10 10.38 -12.81
C GLN A 217 11.28 9.85 -14.24
N ALA A 218 10.77 10.57 -15.26
CA ALA A 218 10.92 10.19 -16.67
C ALA A 218 12.40 10.03 -17.11
N SER A 219 13.33 10.71 -16.44
CA SER A 219 14.77 10.56 -16.66
C SER A 219 15.36 9.24 -16.16
N GLY A 220 14.55 8.38 -15.50
CA GLY A 220 14.96 7.03 -15.11
C GLY A 220 15.51 6.89 -13.70
N LEU A 221 15.63 7.93 -12.91
CA LEU A 221 16.00 7.85 -11.47
C LEU A 221 15.51 9.06 -10.72
#